data_48a17275b0388574413548089d161d37
#
_entry.id   48a17275b0388574413548089d161d37
#
_cell.length_a   1.000
_cell.length_b   1.000
_cell.length_c   1.000
_cell.angle_alpha   90.00
_cell.angle_beta   90.00
_cell.angle_gamma   90.00
#
_symmetry.space_group_name_H-M   'P 1'
#
loop_
_entity.id
_entity.type
_entity.pdbx_description
1 polymer ?
#
loop_
_entity_poly.entity_id
_entity_poly.type
_entity_poly.pdbx_seq_one_letter_code
_entity_poly.pdbx_strand_id
1 'polypeptide(L)'
;MYRLESDEHKKIIMWKIYKENSTDLNFALGSIYCQAINITEFKMWVEKIIREMDLDEIPNYFFDLTDLQSLFHLIDIIGFVPENNLSKNQDNALTGIAFLRGIDVYDPPISKEKALKALKNILKFIRSFSISFRL
;
A
#
# COMPACT_ATOMS: atom_id res chain seq x y z
N MET A 1 -25.55 -12.91 19.80
CA MET A 1 -24.64 -13.92 19.75
C MET A 1 -23.83 -13.87 18.59
N TYR A 2 -24.37 -14.02 17.46
CA TYR A 2 -23.61 -13.92 16.33
C TYR A 2 -22.86 -12.67 16.16
N ARG A 3 -23.34 -11.59 16.72
CA ARG A 3 -22.73 -10.31 16.64
C ARG A 3 -21.37 -10.31 17.26
N LEU A 4 -21.16 -11.06 18.35
CA LEU A 4 -19.88 -11.13 19.03
C LEU A 4 -18.82 -11.75 18.14
N GLU A 5 -19.18 -12.78 17.39
CA GLU A 5 -18.24 -13.39 16.50
C GLU A 5 -17.80 -12.43 15.41
N SER A 6 -18.72 -11.67 14.87
CA SER A 6 -18.37 -10.69 13.86
C SER A 6 -17.44 -9.65 14.39
N ASP A 7 -17.67 -9.19 15.61
CA ASP A 7 -16.81 -8.18 16.21
C ASP A 7 -15.43 -8.73 16.48
N GLU A 8 -15.34 -9.98 16.88
CA GLU A 8 -14.06 -10.60 17.09
C GLU A 8 -13.27 -10.71 15.80
N HIS A 9 -13.94 -11.06 14.72
CA HIS A 9 -13.29 -11.12 13.43
C HIS A 9 -12.78 -9.76 12.99
N LYS A 10 -13.52 -8.71 13.22
CA LYS A 10 -13.07 -7.37 12.91
C LYS A 10 -11.83 -7.00 13.66
N LYS A 11 -11.78 -7.39 14.94
CA LYS A 11 -10.64 -7.04 15.80
C LYS A 11 -9.36 -7.73 15.40
N ILE A 12 -9.45 -8.85 14.68
CA ILE A 12 -8.27 -9.59 14.25
C ILE A 12 -7.57 -8.87 13.12
N ILE A 13 -8.32 -8.11 12.30
CA ILE A 13 -7.75 -7.42 11.18
C ILE A 13 -7.29 -6.04 11.61
N MET A 14 -6.00 -5.93 11.89
CA MET A 14 -5.38 -4.67 12.30
C MET A 14 -4.36 -4.25 11.26
N TRP A 15 -4.69 -3.23 10.51
CA TRP A 15 -3.77 -2.67 9.53
C TRP A 15 -2.77 -1.74 10.22
N LYS A 16 -1.51 -1.83 9.82
CA LYS A 16 -0.44 -1.05 10.43
C LYS A 16 -0.24 0.26 9.69
N ILE A 17 -1.03 1.24 10.11
CA ILE A 17 -1.09 2.56 9.47
C ILE A 17 -0.85 3.70 10.46
N TYR A 18 -0.22 3.39 11.59
CA TYR A 18 0.01 4.35 12.66
C TYR A 18 1.41 4.95 12.58
N LYS A 19 1.58 6.14 13.14
CA LYS A 19 2.88 6.78 13.20
C LYS A 19 3.92 5.87 13.86
N GLU A 20 3.49 5.15 14.91
CA GLU A 20 4.37 4.25 15.67
C GLU A 20 4.64 2.94 14.95
N ASN A 21 3.76 2.54 14.06
CA ASN A 21 3.93 1.33 13.26
C ASN A 21 3.17 1.49 11.95
N SER A 22 3.90 1.84 10.91
CA SER A 22 3.32 2.17 9.61
C SER A 22 3.71 1.16 8.52
N THR A 23 3.90 -0.09 8.89
CA THR A 23 4.36 -1.12 7.94
C THR A 23 3.48 -1.23 6.71
N ASP A 24 2.16 -1.29 6.90
CA ASP A 24 1.23 -1.43 5.76
C ASP A 24 1.14 -0.14 4.96
N LEU A 25 1.17 1.00 5.64
CA LEU A 25 1.20 2.29 4.96
C LEU A 25 2.46 2.42 4.10
N ASN A 26 3.60 2.01 4.64
CA ASN A 26 4.87 2.04 3.89
C ASN A 26 4.80 1.22 2.63
N PHE A 27 4.20 0.04 2.72
CA PHE A 27 4.06 -0.83 1.56
C PHE A 27 3.17 -0.16 0.50
N ALA A 28 2.07 0.43 0.92
CA ALA A 28 1.16 1.11 -0.01
C ALA A 28 1.84 2.33 -0.64
N LEU A 29 2.59 3.10 0.14
CA LEU A 29 3.34 4.25 -0.38
C LEU A 29 4.40 3.82 -1.38
N GLY A 30 5.17 2.77 -1.05
CA GLY A 30 6.14 2.22 -1.97
C GLY A 30 5.49 1.78 -3.26
N SER A 31 4.32 1.16 -3.17
CA SER A 31 3.59 0.68 -4.33
C SER A 31 3.17 1.82 -5.26
N ILE A 32 2.67 2.93 -4.69
CA ILE A 32 2.24 4.05 -5.52
C ILE A 32 3.43 4.84 -6.07
N TYR A 33 4.49 5.02 -5.28
CA TYR A 33 5.67 5.74 -5.76
C TYR A 33 6.45 4.96 -6.82
N CYS A 34 6.44 3.63 -6.75
CA CYS A 34 7.03 2.80 -7.79
C CYS A 34 6.08 2.57 -8.98
N GLN A 35 4.92 3.19 -8.95
CA GLN A 35 3.92 3.13 -10.03
C GLN A 35 3.29 1.75 -10.21
N ALA A 36 3.43 0.87 -9.21
CA ALA A 36 2.79 -0.44 -9.24
C ALA A 36 1.26 -0.32 -9.13
N ILE A 37 0.78 0.74 -8.49
CA ILE A 37 -0.64 1.08 -8.40
C ILE A 37 -0.82 2.56 -8.73
N ASN A 38 -2.03 2.96 -9.08
CA ASN A 38 -2.37 4.36 -9.34
C ASN A 38 -3.13 4.97 -8.14
N ILE A 39 -3.45 6.26 -8.22
CA ILE A 39 -4.15 6.97 -7.15
C ILE A 39 -5.51 6.34 -6.87
N THR A 40 -6.24 5.95 -7.91
CA THR A 40 -7.54 5.32 -7.74
C THR A 40 -7.42 4.03 -6.93
N GLU A 41 -6.44 3.21 -7.25
CA GLU A 41 -6.21 1.94 -6.54
C GLU A 41 -5.77 2.20 -5.11
N PHE A 42 -4.95 3.22 -4.90
CA PHE A 42 -4.53 3.60 -3.56
C PHE A 42 -5.74 4.01 -2.71
N LYS A 43 -6.63 4.83 -3.27
CA LYS A 43 -7.83 5.25 -2.57
C LYS A 43 -8.79 4.09 -2.29
N MET A 44 -8.85 3.13 -3.20
CA MET A 44 -9.65 1.92 -2.97
C MET A 44 -9.10 1.11 -1.80
N TRP A 45 -7.78 1.05 -1.66
CA TRP A 45 -7.14 0.42 -0.52
C TRP A 45 -7.48 1.16 0.78
N VAL A 46 -7.45 2.50 0.76
CA VAL A 46 -7.82 3.30 1.92
C VAL A 46 -9.26 3.01 2.32
N GLU A 47 -10.17 2.99 1.36
CA GLU A 47 -11.58 2.72 1.62
C GLU A 47 -11.82 1.32 2.18
N LYS A 48 -11.07 0.35 1.68
CA LYS A 48 -11.14 -1.02 2.16
C LYS A 48 -10.78 -1.08 3.65
N ILE A 49 -9.71 -0.41 4.03
CA ILE A 49 -9.26 -0.38 5.42
C ILE A 49 -10.29 0.30 6.31
N ILE A 50 -10.87 1.40 5.85
CA ILE A 50 -11.90 2.11 6.61
C ILE A 50 -13.10 1.20 6.85
N ARG A 51 -13.44 0.35 5.88
CA ARG A 51 -14.54 -0.61 6.06
C ARG A 51 -14.18 -1.76 6.98
N GLU A 52 -12.91 -2.15 7.02
CA GLU A 52 -12.49 -3.34 7.76
C GLU A 52 -12.12 -3.07 9.22
N MET A 53 -11.73 -1.86 9.56
CA MET A 53 -11.30 -1.52 10.90
C MET A 53 -12.40 -0.77 11.65
N ASP A 54 -12.34 -0.86 12.98
CA ASP A 54 -13.22 -0.05 13.83
C ASP A 54 -12.81 1.41 13.67
N LEU A 55 -13.80 2.30 13.57
CA LEU A 55 -13.53 3.72 13.36
C LEU A 55 -12.61 4.32 14.41
N ASP A 56 -12.73 3.85 15.65
CA ASP A 56 -11.92 4.34 16.75
C ASP A 56 -10.44 4.01 16.59
N GLU A 57 -10.14 2.99 15.81
CA GLU A 57 -8.78 2.55 15.62
C GLU A 57 -8.11 3.18 14.40
N ILE A 58 -8.86 3.92 13.60
CA ILE A 58 -8.33 4.54 12.39
C ILE A 58 -7.79 5.93 12.69
N PRO A 59 -6.50 6.20 12.38
CA PRO A 59 -5.94 7.55 12.58
C PRO A 59 -6.69 8.58 11.76
N ASN A 60 -6.83 9.80 12.29
CA ASN A 60 -7.58 10.86 11.63
C ASN A 60 -7.08 11.15 10.22
N TYR A 61 -5.78 11.17 10.01
CA TYR A 61 -5.23 11.50 8.69
C TYR A 61 -5.73 10.54 7.61
N PHE A 62 -6.04 9.29 8.01
CA PHE A 62 -6.38 8.25 7.04
C PHE A 62 -7.68 8.57 6.31
N PHE A 63 -8.62 9.21 7.00
CA PHE A 63 -9.87 9.62 6.37
C PHE A 63 -9.64 10.69 5.30
N ASP A 64 -8.65 11.55 5.52
CA ASP A 64 -8.33 12.61 4.57
C ASP A 64 -7.72 12.06 3.28
N LEU A 65 -7.16 10.86 3.32
CA LEU A 65 -6.61 10.24 2.13
C LEU A 65 -7.68 9.87 1.11
N THR A 66 -8.93 9.77 1.52
CA THR A 66 -10.02 9.48 0.57
C THR A 66 -10.23 10.59 -0.44
N ASP A 67 -9.78 11.81 -0.12
CA ASP A 67 -9.91 12.96 -1.02
C ASP A 67 -8.62 13.27 -1.78
N LEU A 68 -7.64 12.38 -1.71
CA LEU A 68 -6.35 12.60 -2.36
C LEU A 68 -6.51 12.80 -3.86
N GLN A 69 -5.96 13.92 -4.36
CA GLN A 69 -6.03 14.25 -5.78
C GLN A 69 -4.67 14.11 -6.47
N SER A 70 -3.59 14.18 -5.71
CA SER A 70 -2.25 14.17 -6.26
C SER A 70 -1.27 13.63 -5.22
N LEU A 71 -0.23 12.95 -5.66
CA LEU A 71 0.81 12.45 -4.77
C LEU A 71 1.60 13.58 -4.12
N PHE A 72 1.56 14.76 -4.73
CA PHE A 72 2.31 15.91 -4.27
C PHE A 72 2.00 16.29 -2.81
N HIS A 73 0.76 16.09 -2.36
CA HIS A 73 0.36 16.45 -1.00
C HIS A 73 0.26 15.26 -0.05
N LEU A 74 0.70 14.10 -0.49
CA LEU A 74 0.49 12.85 0.26
C LEU A 74 1.13 12.89 1.65
N ILE A 75 2.39 13.29 1.74
CA ILE A 75 3.09 13.35 3.03
C ILE A 75 2.49 14.43 3.94
N ASP A 76 2.06 15.54 3.36
CA ASP A 76 1.43 16.62 4.13
C ASP A 76 0.13 16.12 4.77
N ILE A 77 -0.66 15.36 4.04
CA ILE A 77 -1.92 14.81 4.54
C ILE A 77 -1.65 13.80 5.67
N ILE A 78 -0.66 12.96 5.48
CA ILE A 78 -0.30 11.94 6.46
C ILE A 78 0.21 12.60 7.75
N GLY A 79 0.95 13.69 7.64
CA GLY A 79 1.39 14.45 8.80
C GLY A 79 2.65 13.93 9.47
N PHE A 80 3.23 12.86 8.95
CA PHE A 80 4.53 12.36 9.42
C PHE A 80 5.21 11.65 8.25
N VAL A 81 6.52 11.44 8.37
CA VAL A 81 7.26 10.72 7.34
C VAL A 81 7.31 9.25 7.76
N PRO A 82 6.61 8.37 7.05
CA PRO A 82 6.62 6.95 7.39
C PRO A 82 8.01 6.37 7.25
N GLU A 83 8.33 5.44 8.12
CA GLU A 83 9.61 4.77 8.08
C GLU A 83 9.66 3.86 6.86
N ASN A 84 10.69 4.03 6.03
CA ASN A 84 10.81 3.21 4.83
C ASN A 84 11.50 1.90 5.15
N ASN A 85 10.72 0.84 5.29
CA ASN A 85 11.22 -0.49 5.62
C ASN A 85 11.42 -1.38 4.40
N LEU A 86 11.15 -0.86 3.20
CA LEU A 86 11.32 -1.64 1.99
C LEU A 86 12.78 -1.67 1.57
N SER A 87 13.28 -2.85 1.26
CA SER A 87 14.63 -3.01 0.73
C SER A 87 14.66 -2.54 -0.72
N LYS A 88 15.88 -2.33 -1.24
CA LYS A 88 16.03 -1.96 -2.63
C LYS A 88 15.47 -3.05 -3.57
N ASN A 89 15.65 -4.31 -3.19
CA ASN A 89 15.10 -5.41 -3.98
C ASN A 89 13.57 -5.38 -3.99
N GLN A 90 12.96 -5.01 -2.88
CA GLN A 90 11.50 -4.88 -2.82
C GLN A 90 11.01 -3.72 -3.65
N ASP A 91 11.71 -2.58 -3.62
CA ASP A 91 11.37 -1.44 -4.46
C ASP A 91 11.48 -1.82 -5.94
N ASN A 92 12.54 -2.52 -6.30
CA ASN A 92 12.75 -2.98 -7.67
C ASN A 92 11.64 -3.95 -8.10
N ALA A 93 11.21 -4.81 -7.19
CA ALA A 93 10.12 -5.73 -7.46
C ALA A 93 8.80 -4.99 -7.68
N LEU A 94 8.53 -3.93 -6.91
CA LEU A 94 7.35 -3.10 -7.13
C LEU A 94 7.37 -2.45 -8.51
N THR A 95 8.53 -1.95 -8.94
CA THR A 95 8.70 -1.42 -10.28
C THR A 95 8.42 -2.53 -11.31
N GLY A 96 8.87 -3.77 -11.01
CA GLY A 96 8.59 -4.93 -11.85
C GLY A 96 7.10 -5.20 -11.97
N ILE A 97 6.34 -5.04 -10.88
CA ILE A 97 4.89 -5.19 -10.93
C ILE A 97 4.27 -4.16 -11.87
N ALA A 98 4.76 -2.91 -11.83
CA ALA A 98 4.27 -1.87 -12.72
C ALA A 98 4.47 -2.28 -14.19
N PHE A 99 5.64 -2.78 -14.54
CA PHE A 99 5.90 -3.24 -15.89
C PHE A 99 5.05 -4.45 -16.26
N LEU A 100 4.91 -5.39 -15.33
CA LEU A 100 4.11 -6.59 -15.57
C LEU A 100 2.65 -6.25 -15.83
N ARG A 101 2.13 -5.23 -15.15
CA ARG A 101 0.76 -4.76 -15.33
C ARG A 101 0.57 -3.96 -16.61
N GLY A 102 1.62 -3.74 -17.37
CA GLY A 102 1.53 -2.98 -18.61
C GLY A 102 1.45 -1.47 -18.42
N ILE A 103 1.87 -0.98 -17.26
CA ILE A 103 1.86 0.45 -16.97
C ILE A 103 3.03 1.11 -17.72
N ASP A 104 2.76 2.28 -18.28
CA ASP A 104 3.80 3.09 -18.93
C ASP A 104 4.57 3.80 -17.80
N VAL A 105 5.60 3.13 -17.31
CA VAL A 105 6.33 3.59 -16.13
C VAL A 105 7.14 4.84 -16.46
N TYR A 106 6.89 5.90 -15.70
CA TYR A 106 7.60 7.17 -15.88
C TYR A 106 8.92 7.13 -15.13
N ASP A 107 10.00 7.44 -15.82
CA ASP A 107 11.34 7.58 -15.24
C ASP A 107 11.71 6.45 -14.26
N PRO A 108 11.69 5.18 -14.71
CA PRO A 108 11.97 4.09 -13.79
C PRO A 108 13.44 4.11 -13.34
N PRO A 109 13.70 3.78 -12.06
CA PRO A 109 15.06 3.80 -11.52
C PRO A 109 15.96 2.69 -12.08
N ILE A 110 15.36 1.65 -12.64
CA ILE A 110 16.09 0.52 -13.23
C ILE A 110 15.41 0.09 -14.51
N SER A 111 16.11 -0.70 -15.31
CA SER A 111 15.57 -1.19 -16.57
C SER A 111 14.42 -2.17 -16.30
N LYS A 112 13.56 -2.32 -17.30
CA LYS A 112 12.47 -3.29 -17.25
C LYS A 112 12.97 -4.70 -16.95
N GLU A 113 14.07 -5.08 -17.58
CA GLU A 113 14.64 -6.41 -17.40
C GLU A 113 15.05 -6.66 -15.95
N LYS A 114 15.74 -5.70 -15.36
CA LYS A 114 16.18 -5.81 -13.97
C LYS A 114 15.00 -5.80 -13.02
N ALA A 115 13.99 -4.99 -13.29
CA ALA A 115 12.79 -4.91 -12.46
C ALA A 115 12.03 -6.23 -12.47
N LEU A 116 11.84 -6.82 -13.65
CA LEU A 116 11.14 -8.09 -13.77
C LEU A 116 11.92 -9.23 -13.13
N LYS A 117 13.26 -9.17 -13.19
CA LYS A 117 14.09 -10.16 -12.56
C LYS A 117 13.96 -10.07 -11.04
N ALA A 118 13.94 -8.86 -10.48
CA ALA A 118 13.76 -8.66 -9.05
C ALA A 118 12.42 -9.22 -8.60
N LEU A 119 11.37 -8.98 -9.38
CA LEU A 119 10.04 -9.48 -9.09
C LEU A 119 10.01 -11.01 -9.07
N LYS A 120 10.67 -11.63 -10.03
CA LYS A 120 10.71 -13.09 -10.16
C LYS A 120 11.31 -13.74 -8.93
N ASN A 121 12.23 -13.09 -8.27
CA ASN A 121 12.93 -13.63 -7.11
C ASN A 121 12.20 -13.40 -5.78
N ILE A 122 11.05 -12.69 -5.79
CA ILE A 122 10.33 -12.35 -4.56
C ILE A 122 8.85 -12.74 -4.65
N LEU A 123 8.60 -14.06 -4.66
CA LEU A 123 7.22 -14.58 -4.76
C LEU A 123 6.33 -14.14 -3.62
N LYS A 124 6.91 -14.10 -2.41
CA LYS A 124 6.18 -13.68 -1.23
C LYS A 124 5.67 -12.27 -1.36
N PHE A 125 6.46 -11.41 -1.98
CA PHE A 125 6.14 -10.02 -2.18
C PHE A 125 4.96 -9.86 -3.14
N ILE A 126 4.92 -10.68 -4.20
CA ILE A 126 3.80 -10.70 -5.14
C ILE A 126 2.51 -11.06 -4.42
N ARG A 127 2.58 -12.05 -3.54
CA ARG A 127 1.43 -12.48 -2.78
C ARG A 127 0.91 -11.37 -1.88
N SER A 128 1.82 -10.68 -1.17
CA SER A 128 1.43 -9.57 -0.30
C SER A 128 0.77 -8.45 -1.10
N PHE A 129 1.31 -8.16 -2.28
CA PHE A 129 0.74 -7.14 -3.15
C PHE A 129 -0.68 -7.52 -3.56
N SER A 130 -0.88 -8.75 -4.00
CA SER A 130 -2.20 -9.22 -4.43
C SER A 130 -3.23 -9.18 -3.31
N ILE A 131 -2.81 -9.56 -2.10
CA ILE A 131 -3.69 -9.53 -0.94
C ILE A 131 -4.08 -8.10 -0.59
N SER A 132 -3.11 -7.18 -0.59
CA SER A 132 -3.36 -5.78 -0.22
C SER A 132 -4.26 -5.08 -1.22
N PHE A 133 -4.05 -5.30 -2.51
CA PHE A 133 -4.73 -4.54 -3.56
C PHE A 133 -5.72 -5.35 -4.38
N ARG A 134 -5.89 -6.62 -4.06
CA ARG A 134 -6.86 -7.50 -4.74
C ARG A 134 -6.68 -7.60 -6.25
N LEU A 135 -5.44 -7.78 -6.66
CA LEU A 135 -5.12 -7.90 -8.08
C LEU A 135 -4.95 -9.34 -8.52
#